data_5f5fcc02cf5866727be9b403e54cabd4
#
_entry.id   5f5fcc02cf5866727be9b403e54cabd4
#
_cell.length_a   1.000
_cell.length_b   1.000
_cell.length_c   1.000
_cell.angle_alpha   90.00
_cell.angle_beta   90.00
_cell.angle_gamma   90.00
#
_symmetry.space_group_name_H-M   'P 1'
#
loop_
_entity.id
_entity.type
_entity.pdbx_description
1 polymer ?
#
loop_
_entity_poly.entity_id
_entity_poly.type
_entity_poly.pdbx_seq_one_letter_code
_entity_poly.pdbx_strand_id
1 'polypeptide(L)'
;MKTVGVIGGGQLARMMIPAAINLGIHLKVFAEAEGSPAALATTHVGNYLNTHEVRDFARDVDVITFDHEHVPTQVLEEARKSGTLIAPSPEALTLTHNKIVMRQSLAKMGVPQPLWGVVEDVDSREEVISRVGGFPCVAKKPVGGYDGKGVRII
;
A
#
# COMPACT_ATOMS: atom_id res chain seq x y z
N MET A 1 16.23 -12.58 -18.32
CA MET A 1 16.08 -11.24 -17.72
C MET A 1 14.89 -11.32 -16.78
N LYS A 2 15.00 -10.77 -15.57
CA LYS A 2 13.89 -10.80 -14.60
C LYS A 2 12.82 -9.78 -14.96
N THR A 3 11.57 -10.15 -14.76
CA THR A 3 10.40 -9.29 -15.01
C THR A 3 9.74 -8.90 -13.68
N VAL A 4 9.65 -7.61 -13.42
CA VAL A 4 8.95 -7.05 -12.26
C VAL A 4 7.60 -6.53 -12.72
N GLY A 5 6.53 -7.01 -12.11
CA GLY A 5 5.18 -6.49 -12.26
C GLY A 5 4.86 -5.45 -11.20
N VAL A 6 4.29 -4.33 -11.58
CA VAL A 6 3.83 -3.29 -10.66
C VAL A 6 2.31 -3.19 -10.75
N ILE A 7 1.61 -3.32 -9.63
CA ILE A 7 0.18 -3.04 -9.56
C ILE A 7 0.00 -1.57 -9.18
N GLY A 8 -0.73 -0.84 -10.02
CA GLY A 8 -0.89 0.60 -9.97
C GLY A 8 -0.05 1.31 -11.03
N GLY A 9 -0.72 2.15 -11.85
CA GLY A 9 -0.09 2.89 -12.96
C GLY A 9 0.30 4.32 -12.61
N GLY A 10 0.49 4.63 -11.33
CA GLY A 10 0.71 5.97 -10.82
C GLY A 10 2.13 6.51 -11.02
N GLN A 11 2.42 7.59 -10.31
CA GLN A 11 3.68 8.31 -10.45
C GLN A 11 4.88 7.50 -9.93
N LEU A 12 4.69 6.69 -8.87
CA LEU A 12 5.78 5.86 -8.34
C LEU A 12 6.16 4.76 -9.34
N ALA A 13 5.18 4.10 -9.96
CA ALA A 13 5.43 3.13 -11.03
C ALA A 13 6.19 3.78 -12.21
N ARG A 14 5.80 5.00 -12.61
CA ARG A 14 6.53 5.77 -13.63
C ARG A 14 7.98 6.00 -13.26
N MET A 15 8.27 6.34 -12.01
CA MET A 15 9.63 6.59 -11.53
C MET A 15 10.49 5.32 -11.49
N MET A 16 9.88 4.14 -11.46
CA MET A 16 10.60 2.86 -11.54
C MET A 16 11.16 2.58 -12.94
N ILE A 17 10.60 3.18 -14.01
CA ILE A 17 10.99 2.88 -15.40
C ILE A 17 12.48 3.13 -15.66
N PRO A 18 13.06 4.31 -15.38
CA PRO A 18 14.49 4.53 -15.62
C PRO A 18 15.38 3.63 -14.73
N ALA A 19 14.96 3.33 -13.51
CA ALA A 19 15.69 2.43 -12.64
C ALA A 19 15.69 0.99 -13.18
N ALA A 20 14.57 0.51 -13.70
CA ALA A 20 14.46 -0.80 -14.32
C ALA A 20 15.38 -0.93 -15.55
N ILE A 21 15.41 0.11 -16.39
CA ILE A 21 16.31 0.16 -17.57
C ILE A 21 17.78 0.05 -17.14
N ASN A 22 18.18 0.85 -16.14
CA ASN A 22 19.56 0.86 -15.66
C ASN A 22 19.99 -0.47 -15.03
N LEU A 23 19.04 -1.22 -14.43
CA LEU A 23 19.28 -2.52 -13.82
C LEU A 23 19.12 -3.69 -14.78
N GLY A 24 18.75 -3.46 -16.04
CA GLY A 24 18.48 -4.52 -17.01
C GLY A 24 17.26 -5.38 -16.62
N ILE A 25 16.26 -4.79 -15.96
CA ILE A 25 15.02 -5.44 -15.52
C ILE A 25 13.90 -5.10 -16.50
N HIS A 26 13.07 -6.08 -16.83
CA HIS A 26 11.81 -5.84 -17.54
C HIS A 26 10.77 -5.34 -16.56
N LEU A 27 10.19 -4.17 -16.80
CA LEU A 27 9.09 -3.63 -16.00
C LEU A 27 7.78 -3.79 -16.77
N LYS A 28 6.79 -4.41 -16.13
CA LYS A 28 5.40 -4.47 -16.60
C LYS A 28 4.51 -3.78 -15.57
N VAL A 29 3.56 -2.99 -16.01
CA VAL A 29 2.63 -2.28 -15.13
C VAL A 29 1.19 -2.71 -15.43
N PHE A 30 0.46 -3.05 -14.37
CA PHE A 30 -0.99 -3.21 -14.37
C PHE A 30 -1.61 -1.89 -13.91
N ALA A 31 -2.15 -1.11 -14.83
CA ALA A 31 -2.72 0.20 -14.56
C ALA A 31 -4.26 0.14 -14.43
N GLU A 32 -4.83 1.08 -13.71
CA GLU A 32 -6.29 1.23 -13.53
C GLU A 32 -6.98 1.85 -14.74
N ALA A 33 -6.23 2.60 -15.55
CA ALA A 33 -6.76 3.30 -16.71
C ALA A 33 -5.70 3.51 -17.80
N GLU A 34 -6.15 3.65 -19.03
CA GLU A 34 -5.32 4.10 -20.13
C GLU A 34 -4.75 5.50 -19.87
N GLY A 35 -3.55 5.76 -20.35
CA GLY A 35 -2.89 7.05 -20.18
C GLY A 35 -2.43 7.37 -18.74
N SER A 36 -2.40 6.37 -17.86
CA SER A 36 -1.83 6.50 -16.52
C SER A 36 -0.37 6.99 -16.57
N PRO A 37 0.17 7.61 -15.51
CA PRO A 37 1.54 8.13 -15.48
C PRO A 37 2.62 7.15 -15.95
N ALA A 38 2.44 5.85 -15.65
CA ALA A 38 3.34 4.78 -16.06
C ALA A 38 3.04 4.16 -17.44
N ALA A 39 2.31 4.84 -18.31
CA ALA A 39 1.85 4.32 -19.61
C ALA A 39 2.95 3.68 -20.45
N LEU A 40 4.20 4.16 -20.38
CA LEU A 40 5.33 3.60 -21.12
C LEU A 40 5.69 2.15 -20.74
N ALA A 41 5.30 1.70 -19.55
CA ALA A 41 5.52 0.34 -19.07
C ALA A 41 4.21 -0.41 -18.83
N THR A 42 3.06 0.22 -19.08
CA THR A 42 1.74 -0.40 -18.90
C THR A 42 1.51 -1.46 -19.96
N THR A 43 1.34 -2.69 -19.52
CA THR A 43 1.04 -3.86 -20.36
C THR A 43 -0.37 -4.40 -20.14
N HIS A 44 -0.99 -4.02 -19.03
CA HIS A 44 -2.35 -4.41 -18.66
C HIS A 44 -3.10 -3.18 -18.13
N VAL A 45 -4.34 -3.03 -18.55
CA VAL A 45 -5.27 -2.05 -17.99
C VAL A 45 -6.50 -2.79 -17.51
N GLY A 46 -6.87 -2.59 -16.24
CA GLY A 46 -7.97 -3.31 -15.64
C GLY A 46 -8.21 -2.96 -14.17
N ASN A 47 -8.92 -3.83 -13.49
CA ASN A 47 -9.32 -3.64 -12.11
C ASN A 47 -8.49 -4.52 -11.17
N TYR A 48 -7.58 -3.94 -10.41
CA TYR A 48 -6.76 -4.67 -9.43
C TYR A 48 -7.57 -5.27 -8.25
N LEU A 49 -8.86 -4.96 -8.14
CA LEU A 49 -9.77 -5.63 -7.21
C LEU A 49 -10.28 -6.97 -7.77
N ASN A 50 -10.10 -7.19 -9.07
CA ASN A 50 -10.47 -8.43 -9.73
C ASN A 50 -9.35 -9.47 -9.61
N THR A 51 -9.60 -10.47 -8.81
CA THR A 51 -8.64 -11.56 -8.52
C THR A 51 -8.17 -12.30 -9.78
N HIS A 52 -9.04 -12.47 -10.78
CA HIS A 52 -8.70 -13.17 -12.02
C HIS A 52 -7.71 -12.34 -12.86
N GLU A 53 -7.96 -11.04 -13.01
CA GLU A 53 -7.10 -10.15 -13.79
C GLU A 53 -5.70 -10.06 -13.16
N VAL A 54 -5.64 -9.89 -11.83
CA VAL A 54 -4.35 -9.82 -11.12
C VAL A 54 -3.61 -11.15 -11.16
N ARG A 55 -4.31 -12.27 -11.07
CA ARG A 55 -3.69 -13.60 -11.20
C ARG A 55 -3.16 -13.84 -12.62
N ASP A 56 -3.85 -13.39 -13.63
CA ASP A 56 -3.40 -13.55 -15.01
C ASP A 56 -2.17 -12.67 -15.26
N PHE A 57 -2.16 -11.44 -14.77
CA PHE A 57 -0.97 -10.59 -14.77
C PHE A 57 0.21 -11.22 -14.00
N ALA A 58 -0.05 -11.86 -12.86
CA ALA A 58 0.96 -12.49 -12.03
C ALA A 58 1.73 -13.60 -12.77
N ARG A 59 1.09 -14.31 -13.70
CA ARG A 59 1.74 -15.37 -14.49
C ARG A 59 2.78 -14.84 -15.47
N ASP A 60 2.72 -13.57 -15.81
CA ASP A 60 3.57 -12.92 -16.79
C ASP A 60 4.82 -12.26 -16.17
N VAL A 61 5.00 -12.37 -14.86
CA VAL A 61 6.06 -11.70 -14.11
C VAL A 61 6.73 -12.62 -13.09
N ASP A 62 7.98 -12.36 -12.75
CA ASP A 62 8.71 -13.12 -11.72
C ASP A 62 8.36 -12.65 -10.31
N VAL A 63 8.05 -11.36 -10.16
CA VAL A 63 7.72 -10.74 -8.88
C VAL A 63 6.72 -9.61 -9.07
N ILE A 64 5.80 -9.44 -8.12
CA ILE A 64 4.87 -8.31 -8.06
C ILE A 64 5.27 -7.37 -6.94
N THR A 65 5.25 -6.08 -7.24
CA THR A 65 5.29 -4.97 -6.28
C THR A 65 4.11 -4.01 -6.53
N PHE A 66 4.05 -2.90 -5.77
CA PHE A 66 2.89 -1.99 -5.79
C PHE A 66 3.32 -0.55 -5.93
N ASP A 67 2.48 0.25 -6.58
CA ASP A 67 2.56 1.70 -6.62
C ASP A 67 1.81 2.35 -5.42
N HIS A 68 0.87 1.61 -4.81
CA HIS A 68 0.05 2.07 -3.68
C HIS A 68 -0.37 0.91 -2.75
N GLU A 69 -0.83 1.23 -1.55
CA GLU A 69 -1.23 0.27 -0.51
C GLU A 69 -2.65 -0.29 -0.64
N HIS A 70 -3.40 0.07 -1.68
CA HIS A 70 -4.85 -0.22 -1.77
C HIS A 70 -5.20 -1.60 -2.32
N VAL A 71 -4.20 -2.37 -2.77
CA VAL A 71 -4.45 -3.73 -3.29
C VAL A 71 -4.88 -4.64 -2.15
N PRO A 72 -6.06 -5.27 -2.23
CA PRO A 72 -6.54 -6.13 -1.14
C PRO A 72 -5.63 -7.34 -0.93
N THR A 73 -5.33 -7.64 0.33
CA THR A 73 -4.51 -8.80 0.71
C THR A 73 -5.00 -10.10 0.08
N GLN A 74 -6.33 -10.30 0.02
CA GLN A 74 -6.92 -11.49 -0.60
C GLN A 74 -6.57 -11.64 -2.08
N VAL A 75 -6.53 -10.54 -2.84
CA VAL A 75 -6.14 -10.54 -4.26
C VAL A 75 -4.68 -10.95 -4.41
N LEU A 76 -3.82 -10.45 -3.54
CA LEU A 76 -2.40 -10.78 -3.54
C LEU A 76 -2.13 -12.23 -3.15
N GLU A 77 -2.89 -12.76 -2.20
CA GLU A 77 -2.82 -14.18 -1.81
C GLU A 77 -3.21 -15.10 -2.98
N GLU A 78 -4.23 -14.73 -3.75
CA GLU A 78 -4.59 -15.47 -4.95
C GLU A 78 -3.52 -15.37 -6.04
N ALA A 79 -2.91 -14.20 -6.23
CA ALA A 79 -1.78 -14.05 -7.14
C ALA A 79 -0.58 -14.89 -6.70
N ARG A 80 -0.28 -14.96 -5.39
CA ARG A 80 0.79 -15.79 -4.82
C ARG A 80 0.61 -17.29 -5.09
N LYS A 81 -0.64 -17.78 -5.18
CA LYS A 81 -0.94 -19.17 -5.53
C LYS A 81 -0.49 -19.55 -6.96
N SER A 82 -0.27 -18.60 -7.85
CA SER A 82 0.31 -18.85 -9.17
C SER A 82 1.82 -19.12 -9.14
N GLY A 83 2.46 -19.02 -7.98
CA GLY A 83 3.90 -19.19 -7.80
C GLY A 83 4.70 -17.89 -7.91
N THR A 84 4.05 -16.76 -8.16
CA THR A 84 4.70 -15.45 -8.29
C THR A 84 5.05 -14.90 -6.91
N LEU A 85 6.28 -14.40 -6.76
CA LEU A 85 6.73 -13.72 -5.54
C LEU A 85 6.00 -12.38 -5.40
N ILE A 86 5.52 -12.09 -4.21
CA ILE A 86 4.94 -10.77 -3.86
C ILE A 86 5.90 -10.06 -2.90
N ALA A 87 6.36 -8.88 -3.29
CA ALA A 87 7.33 -8.10 -2.50
C ALA A 87 6.99 -6.59 -2.54
N PRO A 88 6.75 -5.95 -1.40
CA PRO A 88 6.68 -6.53 -0.05
C PRO A 88 5.55 -7.57 0.10
N SER A 89 5.60 -8.37 1.16
CA SER A 89 4.58 -9.41 1.37
C SER A 89 3.21 -8.79 1.66
N PRO A 90 2.09 -9.53 1.41
CA PRO A 90 0.75 -9.06 1.74
C PRO A 90 0.59 -8.65 3.20
N GLU A 91 1.28 -9.36 4.12
CA GLU A 91 1.27 -9.04 5.55
C GLU A 91 1.96 -7.71 5.83
N ALA A 92 3.10 -7.42 5.16
CA ALA A 92 3.78 -6.14 5.29
C ALA A 92 2.91 -4.98 4.75
N LEU A 93 2.18 -5.22 3.66
CA LEU A 93 1.25 -4.22 3.10
C LEU A 93 0.13 -3.87 4.10
N THR A 94 -0.37 -4.86 4.85
CA THR A 94 -1.39 -4.62 5.88
C THR A 94 -0.91 -3.63 6.95
N LEU A 95 0.37 -3.65 7.31
CA LEU A 95 0.95 -2.71 8.27
C LEU A 95 0.95 -1.26 7.75
N THR A 96 1.13 -1.07 6.46
CA THR A 96 1.13 0.28 5.85
C THR A 96 -0.29 0.81 5.62
N HIS A 97 -1.23 -0.08 5.33
CA HIS A 97 -2.61 0.28 5.03
C HIS A 97 -3.40 0.76 6.26
N ASN A 98 -3.17 0.18 7.44
CA ASN A 98 -3.92 0.48 8.66
C ASN A 98 -3.02 1.03 9.77
N LYS A 99 -3.20 2.31 10.10
CA LYS A 99 -2.39 3.02 11.12
C LYS A 99 -2.51 2.42 12.53
N ILE A 100 -3.67 1.85 12.88
CA ILE A 100 -3.87 1.21 14.19
C ILE A 100 -3.05 -0.08 14.24
N VAL A 101 -3.17 -0.94 13.23
CA VAL A 101 -2.42 -2.19 13.13
C VAL A 101 -0.91 -1.92 13.13
N MET A 102 -0.47 -0.92 12.37
CA MET A 102 0.93 -0.50 12.35
C MET A 102 1.41 -0.08 13.76
N ARG A 103 0.68 0.79 14.45
CA ARG A 103 1.03 1.28 15.79
C ARG A 103 1.10 0.14 16.81
N GLN A 104 0.13 -0.76 16.79
CA GLN A 104 0.10 -1.94 17.67
C GLN A 104 1.29 -2.86 17.39
N SER A 105 1.63 -3.09 16.12
CA SER A 105 2.75 -3.94 15.73
C SER A 105 4.09 -3.33 16.16
N LEU A 106 4.28 -2.03 15.95
CA LEU A 106 5.47 -1.31 16.40
C LEU A 106 5.62 -1.32 17.93
N ALA A 107 4.51 -1.18 18.67
CA ALA A 107 4.51 -1.27 20.11
C ALA A 107 4.95 -2.67 20.61
N LYS A 108 4.45 -3.74 19.98
CA LYS A 108 4.86 -5.12 20.29
C LYS A 108 6.34 -5.37 20.04
N MET A 109 6.94 -4.68 19.09
CA MET A 109 8.37 -4.76 18.77
C MET A 109 9.23 -3.83 19.64
N GLY A 110 8.64 -3.06 20.57
CA GLY A 110 9.36 -2.12 21.41
C GLY A 110 9.89 -0.89 20.65
N VAL A 111 9.38 -0.59 19.47
CA VAL A 111 9.81 0.58 18.69
C VAL A 111 9.26 1.85 19.34
N PRO A 112 10.10 2.86 19.62
CA PRO A 112 9.64 4.13 20.17
C PRO A 112 8.60 4.80 19.27
N GLN A 113 7.53 5.31 19.89
CA GLN A 113 6.42 5.95 19.20
C GLN A 113 5.97 7.19 19.99
N PRO A 114 5.38 8.20 19.31
CA PRO A 114 4.64 9.23 20.01
C PRO A 114 3.48 8.61 20.78
N LEU A 115 2.97 9.30 21.79
CA LEU A 115 1.75 8.90 22.48
C LEU A 115 0.60 8.83 21.46
N TRP A 116 -0.20 7.77 21.53
CA TRP A 116 -1.31 7.56 20.62
C TRP A 116 -2.45 6.79 21.30
N GLY A 117 -3.63 6.89 20.75
CA GLY A 117 -4.80 6.13 21.18
C GLY A 117 -5.82 6.01 20.07
N VAL A 118 -6.74 5.08 20.22
CA VAL A 118 -7.88 4.88 19.31
C VAL A 118 -9.09 5.55 19.93
N VAL A 119 -9.78 6.37 19.16
CA VAL A 119 -11.09 6.93 19.49
C VAL A 119 -12.12 6.03 18.80
N GLU A 120 -12.84 5.24 19.57
CA GLU A 120 -13.84 4.29 19.05
C GLU A 120 -15.19 4.97 18.87
N ASP A 121 -15.50 5.89 19.77
CA ASP A 121 -16.75 6.66 19.78
C ASP A 121 -16.53 8.11 20.27
N VAL A 122 -17.60 8.89 20.27
CA VAL A 122 -17.55 10.31 20.70
C VAL A 122 -17.26 10.42 22.21
N ASP A 123 -17.73 9.49 22.99
CA ASP A 123 -17.64 9.53 24.47
C ASP A 123 -16.22 9.23 24.96
N SER A 124 -15.50 8.34 24.28
CA SER A 124 -14.10 8.00 24.58
C SER A 124 -13.09 9.08 24.16
N ARG A 125 -13.51 10.08 23.38
CA ARG A 125 -12.63 11.09 22.78
C ARG A 125 -11.82 11.87 23.81
N GLU A 126 -12.45 12.40 24.85
CA GLU A 126 -11.77 13.26 25.82
C GLU A 126 -10.74 12.50 26.65
N GLU A 127 -11.05 11.27 27.03
CA GLU A 127 -10.10 10.39 27.72
C GLU A 127 -8.87 10.09 26.84
N VAL A 128 -9.09 9.78 25.58
CA VAL A 128 -7.99 9.51 24.63
C VAL A 128 -7.12 10.74 24.43
N ILE A 129 -7.73 11.94 24.25
CA ILE A 129 -7.00 13.20 24.10
C ILE A 129 -6.14 13.48 25.34
N SER A 130 -6.70 13.33 26.54
CA SER A 130 -5.94 13.49 27.79
C SER A 130 -4.75 12.53 27.85
N ARG A 131 -4.95 11.27 27.49
CA ARG A 131 -3.94 10.21 27.51
C ARG A 131 -2.78 10.43 26.53
N VAL A 132 -3.03 11.11 25.42
CA VAL A 132 -1.98 11.43 24.41
C VAL A 132 -1.28 12.76 24.66
N GLY A 133 -1.59 13.44 25.77
CA GLY A 133 -0.91 14.68 26.17
C GLY A 133 -1.74 15.95 26.01
N GLY A 134 -3.04 15.84 25.71
CA GLY A 134 -3.94 16.98 25.56
C GLY A 134 -3.90 17.64 24.19
N PHE A 135 -4.43 18.86 24.13
CA PHE A 135 -4.40 19.71 22.93
C PHE A 135 -3.11 20.57 22.86
N PRO A 136 -2.61 20.91 21.66
CA PRO A 136 -3.08 20.42 20.36
C PRO A 136 -2.65 18.98 20.10
N CYS A 137 -3.51 18.19 19.48
CA CYS A 137 -3.17 16.84 19.08
C CYS A 137 -3.59 16.56 17.63
N VAL A 138 -3.15 15.43 17.07
CA VAL A 138 -3.39 15.10 15.67
C VAL A 138 -4.34 13.92 15.55
N ALA A 139 -5.52 14.16 15.01
CA ALA A 139 -6.48 13.13 14.64
C ALA A 139 -6.19 12.60 13.23
N LYS A 140 -6.21 11.28 13.06
CA LYS A 140 -5.97 10.62 11.76
C LYS A 140 -7.00 9.52 11.53
N LYS A 141 -7.48 9.41 10.29
CA LYS A 141 -8.24 8.21 9.88
C LYS A 141 -7.32 6.98 9.94
N PRO A 142 -7.79 5.85 10.43
CA PRO A 142 -6.97 4.62 10.48
C PRO A 142 -6.61 4.11 9.10
N VAL A 143 -7.50 4.24 8.12
CA VAL A 143 -7.36 3.77 6.73
C VAL A 143 -7.71 4.90 5.76
N GLY A 144 -7.12 4.90 4.57
CA GLY A 144 -7.51 5.78 3.46
C GLY A 144 -7.07 7.24 3.60
N GLY A 145 -6.08 7.55 4.42
CA GLY A 145 -5.50 8.90 4.51
C GLY A 145 -4.09 8.95 3.91
N TYR A 146 -3.91 9.69 2.82
CA TYR A 146 -2.62 9.93 2.17
C TYR A 146 -2.46 11.43 1.89
N ASP A 147 -1.26 11.91 1.76
CA ASP A 147 -0.90 13.32 1.42
C ASP A 147 -1.66 14.36 2.27
N GLY A 148 -1.75 14.12 3.58
CA GLY A 148 -2.47 14.99 4.51
C GLY A 148 -3.99 14.83 4.51
N LYS A 149 -4.58 14.06 3.58
CA LYS A 149 -6.01 13.74 3.58
C LYS A 149 -6.34 12.81 4.76
N GLY A 150 -7.42 13.11 5.47
CA GLY A 150 -7.81 12.34 6.66
C GLY A 150 -6.93 12.59 7.89
N VAL A 151 -6.23 13.72 7.94
CA VAL A 151 -5.44 14.21 9.07
C VAL A 151 -5.94 15.58 9.48
N ARG A 152 -6.12 15.80 10.78
CA ARG A 152 -6.50 17.11 11.37
C ARG A 152 -5.70 17.38 12.64
N ILE A 153 -5.29 18.61 12.82
CA ILE A 153 -4.88 19.15 14.11
C ILE A 153 -6.16 19.59 14.84
N ILE A 154 -6.31 19.18 16.07
CA ILE A 154 -7.46 19.50 16.93
C ILE A 154 -6.97 20.05 18.26
#